data_90cc196979982c213db6817e33515f12
#
_entry.id   90cc196979982c213db6817e33515f12
#
_cell.length_a   1.000
_cell.length_b   1.000
_cell.length_c   1.000
_cell.angle_alpha   90.00
_cell.angle_beta   90.00
_cell.angle_gamma   90.00
#
_symmetry.space_group_name_H-M   'P 1'
#
loop_
_entity.id
_entity.type
_entity.pdbx_description
1 polymer ?
#
loop_
_entity_poly.entity_id
_entity_poly.type
_entity_poly.pdbx_seq_one_letter_code
_entity_poly.pdbx_strand_id
1 'polypeptide(L)'
;YDVVGTLKKENAEKFGMNENVKIIAGAGDNAAAAIGTGTVGGGRCNISLGTSGTVFISNDRFEVDSNNALHSFDHADGKYHLMGCILSAASCNKWWMENILETKDYNNEQDKIDKLGENSVYFLPYLMGERSPHNDSNARGTFVGMTMDTKREDMTLAVLEGVAYAIRDCVEIAKKQDIPIKSATICGGGAKSDLWCKIIANVLNIEIKRLETEEGPGYGAAILAAVGCEVYENVESASLKLSKEKMVIKPEKELAEKYNQRYQKFKELYPEMKELFGKLNQ
;
A
#
# COMPACT_ATOMS: atom_id res chain seq x y z
N TYR A 1 -3.74 -22.21 6.90
CA TYR A 1 -4.90 -22.95 6.32
C TYR A 1 -5.12 -24.32 6.94
N ASP A 2 -4.45 -24.63 8.06
CA ASP A 2 -4.60 -25.92 8.76
C ASP A 2 -5.97 -26.07 9.39
N VAL A 3 -6.51 -27.27 9.40
CA VAL A 3 -7.75 -27.58 10.12
C VAL A 3 -7.43 -27.69 11.60
N VAL A 4 -7.95 -26.77 12.41
CA VAL A 4 -7.73 -26.72 13.87
C VAL A 4 -8.82 -27.46 14.66
N GLY A 5 -9.89 -27.88 14.01
CA GLY A 5 -10.99 -28.64 14.61
C GLY A 5 -12.28 -28.54 13.81
N THR A 6 -13.38 -28.92 14.46
CA THR A 6 -14.74 -28.79 13.93
C THR A 6 -15.61 -27.93 14.86
N LEU A 7 -16.75 -27.50 14.35
CA LEU A 7 -17.67 -26.66 15.10
C LEU A 7 -18.23 -27.41 16.30
N LYS A 8 -18.19 -26.80 17.50
CA LYS A 8 -18.81 -27.38 18.69
C LYS A 8 -20.32 -27.52 18.50
N LYS A 9 -20.90 -28.60 19.02
CA LYS A 9 -22.32 -28.90 18.91
C LYS A 9 -23.22 -27.73 19.32
N GLU A 10 -22.94 -27.12 20.47
CA GLU A 10 -23.68 -25.95 20.96
C GLU A 10 -23.72 -24.77 19.99
N ASN A 11 -22.61 -24.54 19.26
CA ASN A 11 -22.52 -23.47 18.26
C ASN A 11 -23.19 -23.91 16.94
N ALA A 12 -23.08 -25.17 16.56
CA ALA A 12 -23.75 -25.71 15.39
C ALA A 12 -25.29 -25.55 15.55
N GLU A 13 -25.84 -25.96 16.69
CA GLU A 13 -27.27 -25.77 17.00
C GLU A 13 -27.66 -24.31 17.01
N LYS A 14 -26.89 -23.44 17.67
CA LYS A 14 -27.16 -22.00 17.78
C LYS A 14 -27.21 -21.30 16.42
N PHE A 15 -26.35 -21.67 15.48
CA PHE A 15 -26.24 -21.04 14.17
C PHE A 15 -26.95 -21.82 13.05
N GLY A 16 -27.59 -22.95 13.34
CA GLY A 16 -28.23 -23.79 12.35
C GLY A 16 -27.24 -24.43 11.38
N MET A 17 -26.02 -24.71 11.83
CA MET A 17 -24.92 -25.28 11.04
C MET A 17 -24.71 -26.74 11.34
N ASN A 18 -23.95 -27.43 10.47
CA ASN A 18 -23.53 -28.82 10.69
C ASN A 18 -22.31 -28.86 11.63
N GLU A 19 -22.24 -29.85 12.53
CA GLU A 19 -21.10 -30.09 13.43
C GLU A 19 -19.81 -30.43 12.65
N ASN A 20 -19.93 -30.91 11.41
CA ASN A 20 -18.76 -31.23 10.55
C ASN A 20 -18.14 -30.01 9.90
N VAL A 21 -18.62 -28.79 10.17
CA VAL A 21 -17.97 -27.56 9.67
C VAL A 21 -16.56 -27.48 10.22
N LYS A 22 -15.59 -27.52 9.31
CA LYS A 22 -14.16 -27.39 9.65
C LYS A 22 -13.85 -25.96 10.12
N ILE A 23 -13.10 -25.84 11.19
CA ILE A 23 -12.51 -24.59 11.65
C ILE A 23 -11.08 -24.53 11.10
N ILE A 24 -10.83 -23.53 10.29
CA ILE A 24 -9.52 -23.35 9.66
C ILE A 24 -8.76 -22.26 10.41
N ALA A 25 -7.47 -22.49 10.63
CA ALA A 25 -6.56 -21.45 11.11
C ALA A 25 -6.59 -20.27 10.15
N GLY A 26 -6.74 -19.11 10.51
CA GLY A 26 -6.77 -17.95 9.64
C GLY A 26 -5.38 -17.36 9.45
N ALA A 27 -5.36 -16.06 9.23
CA ALA A 27 -4.15 -15.26 9.19
C ALA A 27 -4.45 -13.88 9.81
N GLY A 28 -3.41 -13.15 10.19
CA GLY A 28 -3.54 -11.72 10.49
C GLY A 28 -4.09 -10.96 9.28
N ASP A 29 -4.78 -9.85 9.52
CA ASP A 29 -5.51 -9.07 8.51
C ASP A 29 -4.69 -8.74 7.26
N ASN A 30 -3.45 -8.28 7.42
CA ASN A 30 -2.57 -7.96 6.29
C ASN A 30 -2.18 -9.18 5.46
N ALA A 31 -1.86 -10.31 6.11
CA ALA A 31 -1.55 -11.56 5.41
C ALA A 31 -2.79 -12.15 4.71
N ALA A 32 -3.96 -12.09 5.37
CA ALA A 32 -5.21 -12.48 4.74
C ALA A 32 -5.54 -11.58 3.54
N ALA A 33 -5.38 -10.25 3.67
CA ALA A 33 -5.57 -9.32 2.55
C ALA A 33 -4.62 -9.63 1.39
N ALA A 34 -3.38 -9.99 1.66
CA ALA A 34 -2.41 -10.42 0.64
C ALA A 34 -2.91 -11.66 -0.12
N ILE A 35 -3.44 -12.66 0.57
CA ILE A 35 -4.08 -13.82 -0.06
C ILE A 35 -5.26 -13.37 -0.94
N GLY A 36 -6.14 -12.50 -0.41
CA GLY A 36 -7.32 -12.01 -1.14
C GLY A 36 -6.99 -11.17 -2.38
N THR A 37 -5.79 -10.61 -2.44
CA THR A 37 -5.33 -9.75 -3.54
C THR A 37 -4.34 -10.42 -4.49
N GLY A 38 -4.13 -11.73 -4.40
CA GLY A 38 -3.19 -12.44 -5.27
C GLY A 38 -1.72 -12.15 -4.97
N THR A 39 -1.42 -11.59 -3.79
CA THR A 39 -0.05 -11.25 -3.37
C THR A 39 0.56 -12.47 -2.67
N VAL A 40 0.84 -13.49 -3.44
CA VAL A 40 1.37 -14.79 -3.03
C VAL A 40 2.55 -15.19 -3.93
N GLY A 41 3.54 -15.89 -3.37
CA GLY A 41 4.78 -16.20 -4.10
C GLY A 41 5.71 -14.99 -4.20
N GLY A 42 7.00 -15.23 -4.48
CA GLY A 42 8.03 -14.20 -4.44
C GLY A 42 7.86 -13.05 -5.43
N GLY A 43 8.14 -11.84 -4.97
CA GLY A 43 8.21 -10.63 -5.81
C GLY A 43 6.87 -10.00 -6.17
N ARG A 44 5.77 -10.39 -5.54
CA ARG A 44 4.47 -9.73 -5.68
C ARG A 44 4.27 -8.71 -4.57
N CYS A 45 3.57 -7.64 -4.88
CA CYS A 45 3.35 -6.54 -3.96
C CYS A 45 1.86 -6.19 -3.89
N ASN A 46 1.39 -5.84 -2.70
CA ASN A 46 0.11 -5.18 -2.49
C ASN A 46 0.33 -3.83 -1.83
N ILE A 47 -0.31 -2.80 -2.35
CA ILE A 47 -0.31 -1.44 -1.81
C ILE A 47 -1.71 -1.13 -1.32
N SER A 48 -1.87 -0.93 -0.02
CA SER A 48 -3.14 -0.49 0.55
C SER A 48 -3.09 1.02 0.78
N LEU A 49 -4.01 1.76 0.15
CA LEU A 49 -4.22 3.20 0.34
C LEU A 49 -5.44 3.46 1.23
N GLY A 50 -5.32 3.08 2.50
CA GLY A 50 -6.27 3.40 3.56
C GLY A 50 -5.93 4.72 4.27
N THR A 51 -6.42 4.93 5.48
CA THR A 51 -6.00 6.04 6.36
C THR A 51 -4.48 6.07 6.46
N SER A 52 -3.87 4.97 6.88
CA SER A 52 -2.45 4.64 6.70
C SER A 52 -2.25 3.88 5.38
N GLY A 53 -1.00 3.73 4.95
CA GLY A 53 -0.64 2.92 3.80
C GLY A 53 0.20 1.71 4.21
N THR A 54 -0.03 0.56 3.58
CA THR A 54 0.86 -0.57 3.71
C THR A 54 1.42 -0.98 2.36
N VAL A 55 2.69 -1.35 2.36
CA VAL A 55 3.39 -1.94 1.21
C VAL A 55 3.78 -3.34 1.63
N PHE A 56 2.97 -4.31 1.22
CA PHE A 56 3.17 -5.72 1.52
C PHE A 56 3.88 -6.39 0.33
N ILE A 57 5.01 -7.03 0.59
CA ILE A 57 5.86 -7.62 -0.46
C ILE A 57 6.10 -9.08 -0.11
N SER A 58 5.46 -10.01 -0.86
CA SER A 58 5.67 -11.44 -0.67
C SER A 58 7.06 -11.87 -1.13
N ASN A 59 7.67 -12.78 -0.38
CA ASN A 59 9.02 -13.29 -0.62
C ASN A 59 9.11 -14.79 -0.36
N ASP A 60 9.89 -15.50 -1.17
CA ASP A 60 10.11 -16.94 -1.01
C ASP A 60 11.13 -17.25 0.08
N ARG A 61 11.94 -16.27 0.50
CA ARG A 61 12.98 -16.40 1.52
C ARG A 61 12.74 -15.43 2.67
N PHE A 62 13.12 -15.84 3.87
CA PHE A 62 13.14 -14.93 5.00
C PHE A 62 14.26 -13.88 4.82
N GLU A 63 13.87 -12.63 4.81
CA GLU A 63 14.79 -11.50 4.69
C GLU A 63 14.50 -10.50 5.80
N VAL A 64 15.54 -9.85 6.30
CA VAL A 64 15.44 -8.81 7.33
C VAL A 64 16.09 -7.54 6.83
N ASP A 65 15.37 -6.43 6.90
CA ASP A 65 15.97 -5.12 6.69
C ASP A 65 16.82 -4.72 7.89
N SER A 66 18.13 -4.57 7.68
CA SER A 66 19.10 -4.25 8.74
C SER A 66 18.82 -2.92 9.46
N ASN A 67 18.08 -2.01 8.83
CA ASN A 67 17.71 -0.72 9.41
C ASN A 67 16.33 -0.76 10.09
N ASN A 68 15.66 -1.90 10.11
CA ASN A 68 14.30 -2.08 10.65
C ASN A 68 13.26 -1.10 10.05
N ALA A 69 13.47 -0.66 8.81
CA ALA A 69 12.53 0.20 8.11
C ALA A 69 11.35 -0.59 7.55
N LEU A 70 11.56 -1.87 7.21
CA LEU A 70 10.52 -2.84 6.86
C LEU A 70 10.45 -3.94 7.92
N HIS A 71 9.24 -4.40 8.20
CA HIS A 71 8.99 -5.54 9.08
C HIS A 71 9.00 -6.84 8.29
N SER A 72 9.56 -7.90 8.89
CA SER A 72 9.60 -9.25 8.31
C SER A 72 8.67 -10.18 9.08
N PHE A 73 7.83 -10.92 8.37
CA PHE A 73 6.86 -11.84 8.95
C PHE A 73 6.71 -13.11 8.11
N ASP A 74 6.13 -14.14 8.72
CA ASP A 74 5.60 -15.28 7.99
C ASP A 74 4.36 -14.87 7.19
N HIS A 75 4.23 -15.44 6.00
CA HIS A 75 3.06 -15.24 5.15
C HIS A 75 2.12 -16.45 5.19
N ALA A 76 0.82 -16.21 5.01
CA ALA A 76 -0.22 -17.23 5.08
C ALA A 76 -0.17 -18.27 3.94
N ASP A 77 0.66 -18.07 2.92
CA ASP A 77 0.97 -19.07 1.88
C ASP A 77 2.08 -20.06 2.28
N GLY A 78 2.59 -19.97 3.51
CA GLY A 78 3.68 -20.79 4.01
C GLY A 78 5.08 -20.26 3.69
N LYS A 79 5.18 -19.03 3.19
CA LYS A 79 6.42 -18.34 2.86
C LYS A 79 6.62 -17.11 3.77
N TYR A 80 7.20 -16.04 3.28
CA TYR A 80 7.54 -14.84 4.04
C TYR A 80 7.05 -13.57 3.36
N HIS A 81 7.07 -12.46 4.10
CA HIS A 81 6.85 -11.14 3.51
C HIS A 81 7.62 -10.04 4.25
N LEU A 82 7.90 -8.98 3.51
CA LEU A 82 8.30 -7.70 4.06
C LEU A 82 7.11 -6.75 4.04
N MET A 83 6.98 -5.93 5.06
CA MET A 83 5.90 -4.95 5.17
C MET A 83 6.43 -3.57 5.57
N GLY A 84 6.21 -2.58 4.73
CA GLY A 84 6.31 -1.16 5.05
C GLY A 84 4.97 -0.61 5.48
N CYS A 85 4.98 0.27 6.49
CA CYS A 85 3.78 0.96 6.96
C CYS A 85 4.04 2.46 6.99
N ILE A 86 3.34 3.22 6.15
CA ILE A 86 3.32 4.68 6.17
C ILE A 86 2.11 5.15 6.97
N LEU A 87 2.31 6.07 7.92
CA LEU A 87 1.27 6.44 8.88
C LEU A 87 0.16 7.29 8.27
N SER A 88 0.45 8.03 7.22
CA SER A 88 -0.51 8.91 6.56
C SER A 88 -0.49 8.68 5.05
N ALA A 89 -1.51 7.98 4.52
CA ALA A 89 -1.68 7.70 3.09
C ALA A 89 -2.90 8.43 2.52
N ALA A 90 -4.04 7.75 2.35
CA ALA A 90 -5.25 8.43 1.88
C ALA A 90 -5.74 9.50 2.87
N SER A 91 -5.35 9.41 4.15
CA SER A 91 -5.60 10.48 5.13
C SER A 91 -4.93 11.81 4.77
N CYS A 92 -3.77 11.80 4.10
CA CYS A 92 -3.16 13.04 3.60
C CYS A 92 -4.06 13.74 2.58
N ASN A 93 -4.54 12.99 1.59
CA ASN A 93 -5.45 13.54 0.60
C ASN A 93 -6.78 13.97 1.23
N LYS A 94 -7.32 13.17 2.16
CA LYS A 94 -8.54 13.53 2.90
C LYS A 94 -8.35 14.82 3.70
N TRP A 95 -7.27 14.91 4.47
CA TRP A 95 -6.92 16.12 5.23
C TRP A 95 -6.78 17.34 4.31
N TRP A 96 -6.06 17.22 3.19
CA TRP A 96 -5.91 18.29 2.22
C TRP A 96 -7.27 18.75 1.66
N MET A 97 -8.08 17.80 1.19
CA MET A 97 -9.37 18.07 0.57
C MET A 97 -10.40 18.63 1.57
N GLU A 98 -10.60 17.93 2.69
CA GLU A 98 -11.71 18.24 3.59
C GLU A 98 -11.39 19.34 4.61
N ASN A 99 -10.12 19.42 5.10
CA ASN A 99 -9.76 20.37 6.15
C ASN A 99 -9.07 21.63 5.59
N ILE A 100 -8.33 21.54 4.49
CA ILE A 100 -7.61 22.69 3.92
C ILE A 100 -8.41 23.33 2.77
N LEU A 101 -8.90 22.51 1.84
CA LEU A 101 -9.67 23.00 0.70
C LEU A 101 -11.18 23.10 0.97
N GLU A 102 -11.65 22.54 2.10
CA GLU A 102 -13.05 22.53 2.54
C GLU A 102 -14.02 21.97 1.48
N THR A 103 -13.58 20.94 0.75
CA THR A 103 -14.38 20.29 -0.29
C THR A 103 -14.30 18.76 -0.18
N LYS A 104 -15.38 18.08 -0.62
CA LYS A 104 -15.43 16.62 -0.80
C LYS A 104 -15.49 16.21 -2.27
N ASP A 105 -15.38 17.17 -3.17
CA ASP A 105 -15.37 16.90 -4.62
C ASP A 105 -13.94 16.62 -5.10
N TYR A 106 -13.48 15.40 -4.78
CA TYR A 106 -12.13 14.91 -5.13
C TYR A 106 -11.89 14.90 -6.64
N ASN A 107 -12.90 14.56 -7.43
CA ASN A 107 -12.78 14.48 -8.88
C ASN A 107 -12.53 15.86 -9.48
N ASN A 108 -13.36 16.84 -9.13
CA ASN A 108 -13.22 18.21 -9.64
C ASN A 108 -11.85 18.84 -9.29
N GLU A 109 -11.28 18.53 -8.12
CA GLU A 109 -9.94 19.01 -7.77
C GLU A 109 -8.84 18.31 -8.56
N GLN A 110 -8.98 16.99 -8.78
CA GLN A 110 -8.01 16.21 -9.53
C GLN A 110 -8.08 16.47 -11.06
N ASP A 111 -9.26 16.76 -11.59
CA ASP A 111 -9.46 17.08 -13.02
C ASP A 111 -8.75 18.38 -13.45
N LYS A 112 -8.37 19.24 -12.50
CA LYS A 112 -7.58 20.45 -12.77
C LYS A 112 -6.09 20.20 -12.97
N ILE A 113 -5.63 18.99 -12.63
CA ILE A 113 -4.23 18.59 -12.73
C ILE A 113 -3.93 18.14 -14.17
N ASP A 114 -3.22 18.97 -14.92
CA ASP A 114 -2.92 18.73 -16.34
C ASP A 114 -1.48 18.25 -16.60
N LYS A 115 -0.54 18.50 -15.68
CA LYS A 115 0.89 18.22 -15.87
C LYS A 115 1.45 17.34 -14.78
N LEU A 116 1.66 16.06 -15.11
CA LEU A 116 2.30 15.11 -14.23
C LEU A 116 3.83 15.13 -14.40
N GLY A 117 4.54 14.94 -13.28
CA GLY A 117 6.00 14.84 -13.27
C GLY A 117 6.75 16.17 -13.48
N GLU A 118 6.05 17.31 -13.49
CA GLU A 118 6.63 18.65 -13.72
C GLU A 118 6.39 19.62 -12.56
N ASN A 119 5.73 19.17 -11.49
CA ASN A 119 5.44 19.98 -10.32
C ASN A 119 6.72 20.47 -9.63
N SER A 120 6.81 21.76 -9.28
CA SER A 120 7.93 22.30 -8.48
C SER A 120 7.76 22.05 -6.99
N VAL A 121 6.52 21.82 -6.53
CA VAL A 121 6.19 21.61 -5.12
C VAL A 121 6.35 20.15 -4.74
N TYR A 122 6.88 19.93 -3.55
CA TYR A 122 6.99 18.64 -2.88
C TYR A 122 6.20 18.67 -1.57
N PHE A 123 5.70 17.51 -1.17
CA PHE A 123 5.03 17.32 0.11
C PHE A 123 5.60 16.11 0.85
N LEU A 124 6.08 16.32 2.07
CA LEU A 124 6.40 15.24 3.00
C LEU A 124 5.11 14.83 3.71
N PRO A 125 4.61 13.58 3.53
CA PRO A 125 3.27 13.20 3.99
C PRO A 125 3.19 12.81 5.48
N TYR A 126 4.12 13.28 6.32
CA TYR A 126 4.33 12.80 7.67
C TYR A 126 3.44 13.50 8.71
N LEU A 127 2.13 13.60 8.44
CA LEU A 127 1.17 14.32 9.29
C LEU A 127 1.05 13.76 10.72
N MET A 128 1.36 12.47 10.90
CA MET A 128 1.31 11.76 12.19
C MET A 128 2.67 11.20 12.63
N GLY A 129 3.76 11.83 12.20
CA GLY A 129 5.05 11.19 12.20
C GLY A 129 5.17 10.16 11.08
N GLU A 130 6.25 9.39 11.03
CA GLU A 130 6.38 8.33 10.04
C GLU A 130 7.05 7.08 10.62
N ARG A 131 6.52 5.89 10.25
CA ARG A 131 7.10 4.61 10.62
C ARG A 131 8.08 4.15 9.55
N SER A 132 7.62 3.71 8.40
CA SER A 132 8.50 3.26 7.32
C SER A 132 8.79 4.39 6.33
N PRO A 133 10.06 4.67 5.97
CA PRO A 133 11.27 4.00 6.46
C PRO A 133 11.95 4.67 7.66
N HIS A 134 11.40 5.76 8.19
CA HIS A 134 12.15 6.71 9.02
C HIS A 134 12.14 6.39 10.52
N ASN A 135 11.12 5.65 11.01
CA ASN A 135 10.91 5.39 12.43
C ASN A 135 11.00 6.67 13.28
N ASP A 136 10.39 7.76 12.81
CA ASP A 136 10.47 9.08 13.43
C ASP A 136 9.07 9.63 13.75
N SER A 137 8.71 9.60 15.02
CA SER A 137 7.48 10.20 15.55
C SER A 137 7.46 11.72 15.48
N ASN A 138 8.62 12.38 15.31
CA ASN A 138 8.75 13.83 15.22
C ASN A 138 8.61 14.35 13.79
N ALA A 139 8.68 13.50 12.78
CA ALA A 139 8.47 13.92 11.39
C ALA A 139 7.11 14.62 11.23
N ARG A 140 7.04 15.65 10.39
CA ARG A 140 5.82 16.46 10.18
C ARG A 140 5.55 16.67 8.70
N GLY A 141 4.27 16.83 8.37
CA GLY A 141 3.84 17.23 7.04
C GLY A 141 4.45 18.57 6.65
N THR A 142 5.06 18.65 5.46
CA THR A 142 5.79 19.84 5.04
C THR A 142 5.69 20.01 3.54
N PHE A 143 5.31 21.22 3.09
CA PHE A 143 5.41 21.64 1.69
C PHE A 143 6.74 22.35 1.44
N VAL A 144 7.41 22.02 0.34
CA VAL A 144 8.69 22.60 -0.07
C VAL A 144 8.65 22.96 -1.56
N GLY A 145 9.24 24.11 -1.94
CA GLY A 145 9.39 24.50 -3.34
C GLY A 145 8.28 25.41 -3.88
N MET A 146 7.43 25.97 -3.02
CA MET A 146 6.40 26.95 -3.42
C MET A 146 7.01 28.26 -3.91
N THR A 147 6.38 28.85 -4.93
CA THR A 147 6.69 30.17 -5.47
C THR A 147 5.40 31.00 -5.56
N MET A 148 5.51 32.27 -6.02
CA MET A 148 4.33 33.12 -6.28
C MET A 148 3.41 32.57 -7.39
N ASP A 149 3.92 31.68 -8.25
CA ASP A 149 3.17 31.07 -9.35
C ASP A 149 2.53 29.72 -8.95
N THR A 150 2.78 29.24 -7.72
CA THR A 150 2.23 27.97 -7.22
C THR A 150 0.72 28.06 -7.10
N LYS A 151 0.03 27.15 -7.74
CA LYS A 151 -1.42 27.08 -7.76
C LYS A 151 -1.95 25.99 -6.82
N ARG A 152 -3.27 26.01 -6.61
CA ARG A 152 -4.00 25.04 -5.79
C ARG A 152 -3.84 23.61 -6.31
N GLU A 153 -3.92 23.42 -7.62
CA GLU A 153 -3.72 22.13 -8.28
C GLU A 153 -2.30 21.58 -8.12
N ASP A 154 -1.28 22.46 -8.07
CA ASP A 154 0.11 22.04 -7.81
C ASP A 154 0.27 21.49 -6.38
N MET A 155 -0.40 22.13 -5.42
CA MET A 155 -0.42 21.68 -4.02
C MET A 155 -1.18 20.34 -3.89
N THR A 156 -2.32 20.20 -4.57
CA THR A 156 -3.09 18.95 -4.61
C THR A 156 -2.26 17.82 -5.20
N LEU A 157 -1.59 18.08 -6.34
CA LEU A 157 -0.68 17.10 -6.96
C LEU A 157 0.47 16.74 -6.03
N ALA A 158 1.08 17.71 -5.33
CA ALA A 158 2.17 17.45 -4.40
C ALA A 158 1.76 16.49 -3.27
N VAL A 159 0.52 16.59 -2.76
CA VAL A 159 -0.01 15.67 -1.74
C VAL A 159 -0.10 14.24 -2.28
N LEU A 160 -0.63 14.05 -3.50
CA LEU A 160 -0.73 12.72 -4.13
C LEU A 160 0.66 12.14 -4.44
N GLU A 161 1.57 12.96 -4.97
CA GLU A 161 2.96 12.57 -5.28
C GLU A 161 3.74 12.24 -4.01
N GLY A 162 3.60 13.02 -2.94
CA GLY A 162 4.30 12.81 -1.67
C GLY A 162 4.01 11.44 -1.07
N VAL A 163 2.75 11.03 -1.04
CA VAL A 163 2.37 9.68 -0.61
C VAL A 163 2.95 8.61 -1.54
N ALA A 164 2.92 8.83 -2.86
CA ALA A 164 3.50 7.89 -3.82
C ALA A 164 5.03 7.74 -3.63
N TYR A 165 5.75 8.82 -3.29
CA TYR A 165 7.18 8.76 -2.97
C TYR A 165 7.45 8.02 -1.66
N ALA A 166 6.66 8.22 -0.61
CA ALA A 166 6.79 7.47 0.64
C ALA A 166 6.56 5.96 0.43
N ILE A 167 5.61 5.58 -0.44
CA ILE A 167 5.43 4.19 -0.88
C ILE A 167 6.69 3.70 -1.60
N ARG A 168 7.26 4.53 -2.50
CA ARG A 168 8.49 4.19 -3.22
C ARG A 168 9.67 3.94 -2.28
N ASP A 169 9.81 4.70 -1.20
CA ASP A 169 10.86 4.47 -0.21
C ASP A 169 10.83 3.04 0.32
N CYS A 170 9.65 2.49 0.64
CA CYS A 170 9.50 1.10 1.07
C CYS A 170 9.87 0.10 -0.04
N VAL A 171 9.44 0.36 -1.28
CA VAL A 171 9.75 -0.51 -2.44
C VAL A 171 11.24 -0.51 -2.75
N GLU A 172 11.92 0.63 -2.67
CA GLU A 172 13.37 0.73 -2.93
C GLU A 172 14.20 -0.02 -1.88
N ILE A 173 13.73 -0.10 -0.61
CA ILE A 173 14.39 -0.90 0.43
C ILE A 173 14.31 -2.39 0.07
N ALA A 174 13.15 -2.89 -0.34
CA ALA A 174 13.00 -4.28 -0.76
C ALA A 174 13.84 -4.59 -2.02
N LYS A 175 13.89 -3.68 -2.99
CA LYS A 175 14.74 -3.84 -4.18
C LYS A 175 16.23 -3.94 -3.85
N LYS A 176 16.71 -3.23 -2.82
CA LYS A 176 18.11 -3.34 -2.35
C LYS A 176 18.42 -4.70 -1.72
N GLN A 177 17.42 -5.49 -1.37
CA GLN A 177 17.54 -6.87 -0.90
C GLN A 177 17.34 -7.89 -2.03
N ASP A 178 17.51 -7.45 -3.29
CA ASP A 178 17.36 -8.28 -4.49
C ASP A 178 15.98 -8.93 -4.64
N ILE A 179 14.92 -8.29 -4.09
CA ILE A 179 13.53 -8.74 -4.28
C ILE A 179 12.96 -8.04 -5.52
N PRO A 180 12.75 -8.77 -6.63
CA PRO A 180 12.25 -8.19 -7.87
C PRO A 180 10.75 -7.91 -7.78
N ILE A 181 10.37 -6.64 -7.70
CA ILE A 181 8.95 -6.23 -7.73
C ILE A 181 8.62 -5.76 -9.14
N LYS A 182 7.79 -6.50 -9.86
CA LYS A 182 7.40 -6.21 -11.25
C LYS A 182 6.02 -5.57 -11.37
N SER A 183 5.13 -5.87 -10.43
CA SER A 183 3.77 -5.32 -10.38
C SER A 183 3.28 -5.26 -8.95
N ALA A 184 2.29 -4.41 -8.70
CA ALA A 184 1.59 -4.38 -7.43
C ALA A 184 0.08 -4.36 -7.64
N THR A 185 -0.66 -5.06 -6.79
CA THR A 185 -2.09 -4.82 -6.62
C THR A 185 -2.28 -3.61 -5.72
N ILE A 186 -3.34 -2.83 -5.95
CA ILE A 186 -3.66 -1.66 -5.15
C ILE A 186 -5.10 -1.73 -4.66
N CYS A 187 -5.33 -1.41 -3.39
CA CYS A 187 -6.64 -1.44 -2.74
C CYS A 187 -6.81 -0.25 -1.78
N GLY A 188 -7.99 -0.16 -1.15
CA GLY A 188 -8.33 0.91 -0.23
C GLY A 188 -8.97 2.12 -0.91
N GLY A 189 -9.38 3.11 -0.09
CA GLY A 189 -10.13 4.27 -0.58
C GLY A 189 -9.41 5.10 -1.63
N GLY A 190 -8.08 5.28 -1.47
CA GLY A 190 -7.25 6.02 -2.42
C GLY A 190 -7.10 5.35 -3.77
N ALA A 191 -7.22 4.02 -3.85
CA ALA A 191 -7.16 3.26 -5.09
C ALA A 191 -8.33 3.52 -6.04
N LYS A 192 -9.38 4.22 -5.59
CA LYS A 192 -10.53 4.61 -6.44
C LYS A 192 -10.18 5.76 -7.40
N SER A 193 -9.14 6.53 -7.13
CA SER A 193 -8.65 7.58 -8.02
C SER A 193 -7.76 7.01 -9.12
N ASP A 194 -8.21 7.10 -10.37
CA ASP A 194 -7.43 6.68 -11.55
C ASP A 194 -6.16 7.50 -11.69
N LEU A 195 -6.25 8.81 -11.43
CA LEU A 195 -5.12 9.72 -11.45
C LEU A 195 -4.05 9.29 -10.43
N TRP A 196 -4.46 9.00 -9.18
CA TRP A 196 -3.50 8.60 -8.15
C TRP A 196 -2.84 7.24 -8.47
N CYS A 197 -3.62 6.29 -8.98
CA CYS A 197 -3.07 5.02 -9.44
C CYS A 197 -2.08 5.21 -10.61
N LYS A 198 -2.34 6.15 -11.53
CA LYS A 198 -1.41 6.53 -12.62
C LYS A 198 -0.13 7.16 -12.06
N ILE A 199 -0.23 8.07 -11.09
CA ILE A 199 0.92 8.67 -10.41
C ILE A 199 1.77 7.56 -9.76
N ILE A 200 1.16 6.67 -8.98
CA ILE A 200 1.86 5.57 -8.29
C ILE A 200 2.55 4.64 -9.30
N ALA A 201 1.87 4.24 -10.39
CA ALA A 201 2.47 3.40 -11.42
C ALA A 201 3.75 4.01 -12.00
N ASN A 202 3.73 5.32 -12.27
CA ASN A 202 4.87 6.03 -12.85
C ASN A 202 5.96 6.34 -11.81
N VAL A 203 5.59 6.67 -10.57
CA VAL A 203 6.55 6.88 -9.48
C VAL A 203 7.31 5.60 -9.15
N LEU A 204 6.63 4.45 -9.10
CA LEU A 204 7.25 3.15 -8.81
C LEU A 204 7.90 2.51 -10.05
N ASN A 205 7.52 2.95 -11.24
CA ASN A 205 7.86 2.35 -12.53
C ASN A 205 7.52 0.85 -12.60
N ILE A 206 6.32 0.49 -12.14
CA ILE A 206 5.78 -0.88 -12.18
C ILE A 206 4.31 -0.85 -12.60
N GLU A 207 3.79 -1.99 -13.05
CA GLU A 207 2.36 -2.14 -13.32
C GLU A 207 1.56 -2.11 -12.01
N ILE A 208 0.49 -1.30 -11.99
CA ILE A 208 -0.47 -1.23 -10.88
C ILE A 208 -1.78 -1.90 -11.32
N LYS A 209 -2.27 -2.82 -10.52
CA LYS A 209 -3.46 -3.63 -10.81
C LYS A 209 -4.55 -3.36 -9.79
N ARG A 210 -5.75 -3.01 -10.25
CA ARG A 210 -6.96 -3.04 -9.41
C ARG A 210 -7.71 -4.34 -9.67
N LEU A 211 -8.27 -4.91 -8.61
CA LEU A 211 -9.02 -6.16 -8.67
C LEU A 211 -10.53 -5.90 -8.77
N GLU A 212 -11.29 -6.89 -9.23
CA GLU A 212 -12.75 -6.84 -9.24
C GLU A 212 -13.32 -6.84 -7.82
N THR A 213 -12.67 -7.56 -6.90
CA THR A 213 -13.08 -7.69 -5.50
C THR A 213 -12.28 -6.71 -4.64
N GLU A 214 -13.00 -5.81 -3.94
CA GLU A 214 -12.38 -4.86 -2.99
C GLU A 214 -12.25 -5.46 -1.57
N GLU A 215 -12.77 -6.67 -1.34
CA GLU A 215 -12.80 -7.40 -0.08
C GLU A 215 -11.44 -8.06 0.21
N GLY A 216 -10.54 -7.36 0.88
CA GLY A 216 -9.18 -7.85 1.16
C GLY A 216 -9.13 -8.99 2.20
N PRO A 217 -9.17 -8.71 3.54
CA PRO A 217 -8.91 -9.73 4.57
C PRO A 217 -9.99 -10.82 4.62
N GLY A 218 -11.28 -10.45 4.54
CA GLY A 218 -12.38 -11.41 4.55
C GLY A 218 -12.33 -12.39 3.39
N TYR A 219 -12.03 -11.88 2.20
CA TYR A 219 -11.88 -12.71 1.00
C TYR A 219 -10.68 -13.65 1.11
N GLY A 220 -9.54 -13.17 1.61
CA GLY A 220 -8.37 -14.00 1.86
C GLY A 220 -8.63 -15.09 2.89
N ALA A 221 -9.36 -14.79 3.97
CA ALA A 221 -9.77 -15.79 4.95
C ALA A 221 -10.66 -16.88 4.32
N ALA A 222 -11.59 -16.49 3.42
CA ALA A 222 -12.43 -17.43 2.69
C ALA A 222 -11.60 -18.32 1.73
N ILE A 223 -10.57 -17.76 1.07
CA ILE A 223 -9.63 -18.56 0.26
C ILE A 223 -8.87 -19.56 1.11
N LEU A 224 -8.35 -19.15 2.27
CA LEU A 224 -7.66 -20.05 3.22
C LEU A 224 -8.60 -21.18 3.70
N ALA A 225 -9.86 -20.85 3.98
CA ALA A 225 -10.87 -21.83 4.36
C ALA A 225 -11.15 -22.83 3.23
N ALA A 226 -11.25 -22.37 1.98
CA ALA A 226 -11.45 -23.22 0.81
C ALA A 226 -10.28 -24.20 0.59
N VAL A 227 -9.04 -23.75 0.82
CA VAL A 227 -7.85 -24.61 0.75
C VAL A 227 -7.84 -25.64 1.89
N GLY A 228 -8.14 -25.24 3.14
CA GLY A 228 -8.24 -26.13 4.29
C GLY A 228 -9.38 -27.15 4.17
N CYS A 229 -10.40 -26.85 3.35
CA CYS A 229 -11.47 -27.77 2.96
C CYS A 229 -11.15 -28.59 1.70
N GLU A 230 -9.93 -28.50 1.16
CA GLU A 230 -9.47 -29.26 -0.01
C GLU A 230 -10.22 -28.93 -1.32
N VAL A 231 -10.85 -27.74 -1.38
CA VAL A 231 -11.50 -27.24 -2.62
C VAL A 231 -10.45 -26.79 -3.63
N TYR A 232 -9.29 -26.35 -3.14
CA TYR A 232 -8.12 -25.99 -3.93
C TYR A 232 -6.89 -26.72 -3.37
N GLU A 233 -5.94 -27.02 -4.26
CA GLU A 233 -4.72 -27.77 -3.95
C GLU A 233 -3.81 -27.02 -2.98
N ASN A 234 -3.64 -25.72 -3.18
CA ASN A 234 -2.78 -24.87 -2.35
C ASN A 234 -3.23 -23.40 -2.39
N VAL A 235 -2.69 -22.61 -1.46
CA VAL A 235 -3.05 -21.21 -1.29
C VAL A 235 -2.65 -20.36 -2.49
N GLU A 236 -1.48 -20.60 -3.08
CA GLU A 236 -0.98 -19.82 -4.22
C GLU A 236 -1.89 -19.99 -5.43
N SER A 237 -2.21 -21.22 -5.82
CA SER A 237 -3.10 -21.50 -6.96
C SER A 237 -4.52 -20.97 -6.76
N ALA A 238 -5.06 -21.09 -5.54
CA ALA A 238 -6.38 -20.58 -5.19
C ALA A 238 -6.43 -19.06 -5.27
N SER A 239 -5.47 -18.40 -4.62
CA SER A 239 -5.37 -16.94 -4.58
C SER A 239 -5.26 -16.34 -5.99
N LEU A 240 -4.34 -16.85 -6.82
CA LEU A 240 -4.15 -16.37 -8.20
C LEU A 240 -5.36 -16.60 -9.10
N LYS A 241 -6.06 -17.72 -8.94
CA LYS A 241 -7.25 -18.03 -9.70
C LYS A 241 -8.44 -17.15 -9.35
N LEU A 242 -8.54 -16.77 -8.08
CA LEU A 242 -9.68 -16.05 -7.53
C LEU A 242 -9.50 -14.51 -7.54
N SER A 243 -8.26 -14.03 -7.57
CA SER A 243 -7.95 -12.60 -7.64
C SER A 243 -7.99 -12.10 -9.08
N LYS A 244 -9.19 -11.76 -9.55
CA LYS A 244 -9.39 -11.28 -10.92
C LYS A 244 -9.04 -9.82 -11.07
N GLU A 245 -8.28 -9.51 -12.12
CA GLU A 245 -7.87 -8.14 -12.47
C GLU A 245 -9.06 -7.41 -13.14
N LYS A 246 -9.41 -6.22 -12.61
CA LYS A 246 -10.39 -5.30 -13.19
C LYS A 246 -9.73 -4.31 -14.13
N MET A 247 -8.56 -3.78 -13.74
CA MET A 247 -7.83 -2.76 -14.48
C MET A 247 -6.33 -2.92 -14.23
N VAL A 248 -5.55 -2.71 -15.30
CA VAL A 248 -4.08 -2.66 -15.24
C VAL A 248 -3.62 -1.30 -15.75
N ILE A 249 -2.85 -0.58 -14.94
CA ILE A 249 -2.27 0.71 -15.25
C ILE A 249 -0.77 0.49 -15.41
N LYS A 250 -0.27 0.77 -16.62
CA LYS A 250 1.16 0.63 -16.94
C LYS A 250 1.88 1.96 -16.79
N PRO A 251 3.15 1.95 -16.33
CA PRO A 251 3.95 3.16 -16.34
C PRO A 251 4.24 3.61 -17.78
N GLU A 252 4.30 4.93 -17.97
CA GLU A 252 4.69 5.58 -19.22
C GLU A 252 6.18 5.93 -19.11
N LYS A 253 7.01 5.44 -20.02
CA LYS A 253 8.48 5.53 -19.93
C LYS A 253 8.99 6.96 -19.65
N GLU A 254 8.51 7.94 -20.41
CA GLU A 254 8.93 9.34 -20.24
C GLU A 254 8.47 9.94 -18.91
N LEU A 255 7.24 9.64 -18.49
CA LEU A 255 6.69 10.10 -17.24
C LEU A 255 7.37 9.44 -16.04
N ALA A 256 7.66 8.14 -16.12
CA ALA A 256 8.40 7.42 -15.09
C ALA A 256 9.81 7.98 -14.91
N GLU A 257 10.49 8.40 -15.99
CA GLU A 257 11.79 9.04 -15.90
C GLU A 257 11.71 10.41 -15.24
N LYS A 258 10.71 11.24 -15.57
CA LYS A 258 10.47 12.52 -14.88
C LYS A 258 10.24 12.29 -13.37
N TYR A 259 9.41 11.32 -13.00
CA TYR A 259 9.18 10.97 -11.61
C TYR A 259 10.42 10.40 -10.92
N ASN A 260 11.26 9.66 -11.63
CA ASN A 260 12.52 9.19 -11.07
C ASN A 260 13.46 10.34 -10.69
N GLN A 261 13.59 11.35 -11.56
CA GLN A 261 14.40 12.54 -11.27
C GLN A 261 13.84 13.33 -10.09
N ARG A 262 12.52 13.47 -10.00
CA ARG A 262 11.84 14.13 -8.88
C ARG A 262 12.03 13.37 -7.56
N TYR A 263 11.93 12.04 -7.60
CA TYR A 263 12.14 11.19 -6.44
C TYR A 263 13.55 11.31 -5.87
N GLN A 264 14.60 11.50 -6.72
CA GLN A 264 15.95 11.74 -6.20
C GLN A 264 16.01 13.00 -5.32
N LYS A 265 15.29 14.06 -5.68
CA LYS A 265 15.17 15.28 -4.87
C LYS A 265 14.32 15.06 -3.60
N PHE A 266 13.20 14.33 -3.72
CA PHE A 266 12.34 14.02 -2.57
C PHE A 266 13.09 13.31 -1.44
N LYS A 267 13.96 12.36 -1.77
CA LYS A 267 14.75 11.61 -0.77
C LYS A 267 15.68 12.49 0.07
N GLU A 268 16.09 13.64 -0.45
CA GLU A 268 16.98 14.56 0.26
C GLU A 268 16.21 15.40 1.30
N LEU A 269 14.89 15.57 1.14
CA LEU A 269 14.12 16.49 1.98
C LEU A 269 14.04 16.05 3.45
N TYR A 270 13.71 14.76 3.70
CA TYR A 270 13.59 14.31 5.09
C TYR A 270 14.90 14.39 5.88
N PRO A 271 16.06 13.92 5.37
CA PRO A 271 17.34 14.07 6.07
C PRO A 271 17.64 15.52 6.44
N GLU A 272 17.41 16.48 5.55
CA GLU A 272 17.64 17.91 5.79
C GLU A 272 16.66 18.49 6.83
N MET A 273 15.43 17.96 6.91
CA MET A 273 14.41 18.44 7.83
C MET A 273 14.42 17.74 9.20
N LYS A 274 15.08 16.60 9.34
CA LYS A 274 15.01 15.73 10.52
C LYS A 274 15.38 16.45 11.83
N GLU A 275 16.46 17.20 11.83
CA GLU A 275 16.89 17.95 13.02
C GLU A 275 15.87 19.03 13.40
N LEU A 276 15.29 19.71 12.40
CA LEU A 276 14.27 20.71 12.62
C LEU A 276 13.00 20.09 13.21
N PHE A 277 12.55 18.95 12.73
CA PHE A 277 11.39 18.23 13.28
C PHE A 277 11.59 17.90 14.77
N GLY A 278 12.80 17.48 15.17
CA GLY A 278 13.12 17.26 16.58
C GLY A 278 12.99 18.52 17.44
N LYS A 279 13.39 19.68 16.91
CA LYS A 279 13.29 20.98 17.61
C LYS A 279 11.84 21.50 17.70
N LEU A 280 11.01 21.25 16.68
CA LEU A 280 9.61 21.70 16.66
C LEU A 280 8.71 20.96 17.67
N ASN A 281 9.13 19.81 18.18
CA ASN A 281 8.36 18.96 19.08
C ASN A 281 8.89 19.00 20.54
N GLN A 282 9.81 19.86 20.85
CA GLN A 282 10.26 20.19 22.20
C GLN A 282 9.42 21.34 22.76
#